data_5044b46ad8009d6778644a2c97db17ab
#
_entry.id   5044b46ad8009d6778644a2c97db17ab
#
_cell.length_a   1.000
_cell.length_b   1.000
_cell.length_c   1.000
_cell.angle_alpha   90.00
_cell.angle_beta   90.00
_cell.angle_gamma   90.00
#
_symmetry.space_group_name_H-M   'P 1'
#
loop_
_entity.id
_entity.type
_entity.pdbx_description
1 polymer ?
#
loop_
_entity_poly.entity_id
_entity_poly.type
_entity_poly.pdbx_seq_one_letter_code
_entity_poly.pdbx_strand_id
1 'polypeptide(L)' 'MDFCILEANMAIQVSYNIDELDTYEREVGGMVKFLRVYKQYHGFIITWDTDCLITEEGINIQIVPVWKWLLDEE' A
#
# COMPACT_ATOMS: atom_id res chain seq x y z
N MET A 1 0.25 -5.84 9.55
CA MET A 1 0.83 -4.56 9.10
C MET A 1 1.66 -3.96 10.22
N ASP A 2 2.94 -3.79 9.97
CA ASP A 2 3.84 -3.31 11.01
C ASP A 2 3.78 -1.80 11.20
N PHE A 3 3.41 -1.09 10.16
CA PHE A 3 3.40 0.36 10.18
C PHE A 3 2.36 0.86 9.19
N CYS A 4 1.40 1.62 9.67
CA CYS A 4 0.32 2.13 8.85
C CYS A 4 -0.03 3.55 9.26
N ILE A 5 -0.06 4.45 8.29
CA ILE A 5 -0.43 5.85 8.51
C ILE A 5 -1.80 6.07 7.91
N LEU A 6 -2.71 6.64 8.71
CA LEU A 6 -4.06 6.99 8.25
C LEU A 6 -4.15 8.51 8.20
N GLU A 7 -4.28 9.06 7.00
CA GLU A 7 -4.31 10.49 6.81
C GLU A 7 -5.10 10.83 5.56
N ALA A 8 -6.00 11.80 5.66
CA ALA A 8 -6.76 12.32 4.51
C ALA A 8 -7.42 11.21 3.69
N ASN A 9 -8.00 10.22 4.36
CA ASN A 9 -8.64 9.07 3.72
C ASN A 9 -7.65 8.17 2.96
N MET A 10 -6.39 8.23 3.33
CA MET A 10 -5.36 7.35 2.77
C MET A 10 -4.84 6.40 3.85
N ALA A 11 -4.76 5.12 3.50
CA ALA A 11 -4.14 4.11 4.34
C ALA A 11 -2.78 3.81 3.72
N ILE A 12 -1.72 4.17 4.41
CA ILE A 12 -0.35 4.10 3.87
C ILE A 12 0.45 3.07 4.66
N GLN A 13 0.94 2.09 3.95
CA GLN A 13 1.77 1.02 4.51
C GLN A 13 3.16 1.17 3.92
N VAL A 14 4.18 1.09 4.76
CA VAL A 14 5.57 1.11 4.28
C VAL A 14 6.10 -0.31 4.28
N SER A 15 6.50 -0.79 3.12
CA SER A 15 7.08 -2.12 2.97
C SER A 15 8.13 -2.06 1.88
N TYR A 16 9.38 -1.93 2.25
CA TYR A 16 10.42 -1.67 1.28
C TYR A 16 10.68 -2.79 0.29
N ASN A 17 10.45 -4.01 0.69
CA ASN A 17 10.73 -5.16 -0.19
C ASN A 17 9.52 -6.07 -0.30
N ILE A 18 8.78 -5.96 -1.41
CA ILE A 18 7.65 -6.82 -1.69
C ILE A 18 7.93 -7.79 -2.84
N ASP A 19 9.20 -7.96 -3.20
CA ASP A 19 9.58 -8.89 -4.25
C ASP A 19 9.43 -10.33 -3.80
N GLU A 20 9.52 -10.58 -2.50
CA GLU A 20 9.29 -11.91 -1.96
C GLU A 20 7.80 -12.18 -1.85
N LEU A 21 7.40 -13.37 -2.28
CA LEU A 21 5.99 -13.74 -2.30
C LEU A 21 5.36 -13.66 -0.91
N ASP A 22 6.05 -14.14 0.11
CA ASP A 22 5.53 -14.12 1.48
C ASP A 22 5.28 -12.70 1.96
N THR A 23 6.21 -11.79 1.70
CA THR A 23 6.06 -10.39 2.08
C THR A 23 4.93 -9.75 1.31
N TYR A 24 4.86 -10.00 0.00
CA TYR A 24 3.80 -9.47 -0.85
C TYR A 24 2.44 -9.91 -0.32
N GLU A 25 2.25 -11.21 -0.10
CA GLU A 25 0.95 -11.71 0.33
C GLU A 25 0.55 -11.17 1.70
N ARG A 26 1.50 -11.05 2.62
CA ARG A 26 1.20 -10.54 3.95
C ARG A 26 0.82 -9.06 3.91
N GLU A 27 1.60 -8.25 3.20
CA GLU A 27 1.37 -6.81 3.18
C GLU A 27 0.13 -6.45 2.36
N VAL A 28 -0.01 -7.03 1.19
CA VAL A 28 -1.18 -6.78 0.35
C VAL A 28 -2.43 -7.34 0.99
N GLY A 29 -2.34 -8.54 1.55
CA GLY A 29 -3.48 -9.16 2.22
C GLY A 29 -3.96 -8.35 3.41
N GLY A 30 -3.05 -7.78 4.20
CA GLY A 30 -3.41 -6.91 5.30
C GLY A 30 -4.11 -5.64 4.85
N MET A 31 -3.60 -5.05 3.77
CA MET A 31 -4.22 -3.84 3.21
C MET A 31 -5.61 -4.14 2.66
N VAL A 32 -5.79 -5.27 1.97
CA VAL A 32 -7.09 -5.67 1.45
C VAL A 32 -8.10 -5.84 2.58
N LYS A 33 -7.70 -6.50 3.65
CA LYS A 33 -8.59 -6.69 4.80
C LYS A 33 -9.00 -5.36 5.42
N PHE A 34 -8.05 -4.45 5.55
CA PHE A 34 -8.34 -3.12 6.09
C PHE A 34 -9.31 -2.36 5.19
N LEU A 35 -9.09 -2.37 3.89
CA LEU A 35 -9.90 -1.61 2.96
C LEU A 35 -11.31 -2.19 2.79
N ARG A 36 -11.50 -3.46 3.08
CA ARG A 36 -12.84 -4.05 3.08
C ARG A 36 -13.71 -3.48 4.19
N VAL A 37 -13.09 -3.21 5.32
CA VAL A 37 -13.80 -2.69 6.49
C VAL A 37 -13.94 -1.16 6.38
N TYR A 38 -12.88 -0.50 5.98
CA TYR A 38 -12.82 0.96 5.90
C TYR A 38 -12.78 1.40 4.46
N LYS A 39 -13.93 1.34 3.79
CA LYS A 39 -14.04 1.54 2.36
C LYS A 39 -13.78 2.97 1.91
N GLN A 40 -13.80 3.91 2.83
CA GLN A 40 -13.53 5.32 2.51
C GLN A 40 -12.05 5.60 2.29
N TYR A 41 -11.17 4.66 2.64
CA TYR A 41 -9.74 4.86 2.50
C TYR A 41 -9.24 4.37 1.15
N HIS A 42 -8.18 5.01 0.66
CA HIS A 42 -7.43 4.57 -0.51
C HIS A 42 -6.15 3.90 -0.02
N GLY A 43 -5.81 2.77 -0.59
CA GLY A 43 -4.66 1.99 -0.14
C GLY A 43 -3.39 2.31 -0.90
N PHE A 44 -2.32 2.56 -0.16
CA PHE A 44 -1.00 2.83 -0.73
C PHE A 44 0.03 1.98 0.00
N ILE A 45 0.92 1.35 -0.76
CA ILE A 45 2.06 0.64 -0.20
C ILE A 45 3.32 1.31 -0.75
N ILE A 46 4.13 1.85 0.15
CA ILE A 46 5.37 2.52 -0.24
C ILE A 46 6.49 1.50 -0.20
N THR A 47 7.17 1.34 -1.33
CA THR A 47 8.25 0.39 -1.48
C THR A 47 9.54 1.12 -1.80
N TRP A 48 10.63 0.35 -1.93
CA TRP A 48 11.91 0.95 -2.25
C TRP A 48 11.93 1.48 -3.69
N ASP A 49 11.51 0.65 -4.68
CA ASP A 49 11.58 1.06 -6.07
C ASP A 49 10.50 0.42 -6.96
N THR A 50 9.43 -0.10 -6.38
CA THR A 50 8.35 -0.71 -7.15
C THR A 50 7.23 0.29 -7.38
N ASP A 51 6.78 0.40 -8.62
CA ASP A 51 5.73 1.34 -9.01
C ASP A 51 4.70 0.60 -9.86
N CYS A 52 3.56 0.27 -9.27
CA CYS A 52 2.48 -0.40 -9.99
C CYS A 52 1.16 -0.27 -9.25
N LEU A 53 0.08 -0.63 -9.94
CA LEU A 53 -1.25 -0.68 -9.35
C LEU A 53 -1.69 -2.13 -9.33
N ILE A 54 -2.15 -2.59 -8.18
CA ILE A 54 -2.68 -3.95 -8.08
C ILE A 54 -4.15 -3.90 -7.70
N THR A 55 -4.88 -4.91 -8.15
CA THR A 55 -6.29 -5.08 -7.81
C THR A 55 -6.47 -6.48 -7.24
N GLU A 56 -6.90 -6.55 -6.00
CA GLU A 56 -7.16 -7.80 -5.32
C GLU A 56 -8.59 -7.79 -4.80
N GLU A 57 -9.38 -8.76 -5.23
CA GLU A 57 -10.77 -8.92 -4.79
C GLU A 57 -11.59 -7.64 -4.97
N GLY A 58 -11.33 -6.94 -6.08
CA GLY A 58 -12.05 -5.71 -6.40
C GLY A 58 -11.52 -4.47 -5.70
N ILE A 59 -10.46 -4.59 -4.95
CA ILE A 59 -9.87 -3.48 -4.20
C ILE A 59 -8.57 -3.06 -4.88
N ASN A 60 -8.46 -1.77 -5.17
CA ASN A 60 -7.28 -1.21 -5.82
C ASN A 60 -6.27 -0.71 -4.78
N ILE A 61 -5.01 -1.12 -4.94
CA ILE A 61 -3.93 -0.70 -4.07
C ILE A 61 -2.81 -0.16 -4.93
N GLN A 62 -2.40 1.08 -4.66
CA GLN A 62 -1.32 1.72 -5.38
C GLN A 62 0.01 1.41 -4.70
N ILE A 63 0.95 0.83 -5.43
CA ILE A 63 2.29 0.58 -4.93
C ILE A 63 3.20 1.65 -5.51
N VAL A 64 3.86 2.40 -4.64
CA VAL A 64 4.60 3.60 -5.03
C VAL A 64 6.02 3.51 -4.46
N PRO A 65 7.06 3.78 -5.28
CA PRO A 65 8.41 3.84 -4.74
C PRO A 65 8.58 5.07 -3.85
N VAL A 66 9.43 4.95 -2.84
CA VAL A 66 9.57 6.01 -1.84
C VAL A 66 10.02 7.33 -2.48
N TRP A 67 10.89 7.28 -3.49
CA TRP A 67 11.37 8.51 -4.11
C TRP A 67 10.23 9.23 -4.84
N LYS A 68 9.32 8.50 -5.44
CA LYS A 68 8.18 9.09 -6.13
C LYS A 68 7.17 9.64 -5.12
N TRP A 69 6.97 8.94 -4.03
CA TRP A 69 6.08 9.40 -2.96
C TRP A 69 6.55 10.74 -2.40
N LEU A 70 7.86 10.86 -2.15
CA LEU A 70 8.41 12.10 -1.63
C LEU A 70 8.27 13.26 -2.59
N LEU A 71 8.41 13.00 -3.89
CA LEU A 71 8.23 14.05 -4.90
C LEU A 71 6.78 14.53 -4.98
N ASP A 72 5.84 13.60 -4.89
CA ASP A 72 4.42 13.93 -4.95
C ASP A 72 3.94 14.68 -3.71
N GLU A 73 4.62 14.52 -2.59
CA GLU A 73 4.28 15.19 -1.36
C GLU A 73 4.61 16.70 -1.38
N GLU A 74 5.43 17.10 -2.31
CA GLU A 74 5.72 18.51 -2.44
C GLU A 74 4.58 19.21 -3.17
#